data_27368995e47bf297fc00d1d06691b1a0
#
_entry.id   27368995e47bf297fc00d1d06691b1a0
#
_cell.length_a   1.000
_cell.length_b   1.000
_cell.length_c   1.000
_cell.angle_alpha   90.00
_cell.angle_beta   90.00
_cell.angle_gamma   90.00
#
_symmetry.space_group_name_H-M   'P 1'
#
loop_
_entity.id
_entity.type
_entity.pdbx_description
1 polymer ?
#
loop_
_entity_poly.entity_id
_entity_poly.type
_entity_poly.pdbx_seq_one_letter_code
_entity_poly.pdbx_strand_id
1 'polypeptide(L)'
;KLFRQLHSKTPGHPEIETPGVEIATGPLGQGVANAVGFAMAAKSAQNLLGSDIINHKVYCLCGDGDLQEGISYEACALAGKHNLDNLVIIYDSNEITIEGDTNIAWAEDVKVRFEAAGFEVAKIDGHSYDEIEFALKEAKNKTKPYLIIAKTKIAKGAGELEGSHHAHGAPLGAEVIANAKQAA
;
A
#
# COMPACT_ATOMS: atom_id res chain seq x y z
N LYS A 1 19.78 -9.00 -7.77
CA LYS A 1 20.26 -10.07 -8.67
C LYS A 1 19.62 -11.43 -8.35
N LEU A 2 19.12 -11.67 -7.12
CA LEU A 2 18.58 -12.96 -6.68
C LEU A 2 17.04 -12.93 -6.50
N PHE A 3 16.35 -11.92 -7.00
CA PHE A 3 14.90 -11.80 -6.90
C PHE A 3 14.22 -13.04 -7.53
N ARG A 4 13.29 -13.64 -6.78
CA ARG A 4 12.59 -14.88 -7.14
C ARG A 4 13.48 -16.11 -7.38
N GLN A 5 14.73 -16.10 -6.95
CA GLN A 5 15.56 -17.29 -6.99
C GLN A 5 15.33 -18.15 -5.74
N LEU A 6 15.32 -19.49 -5.93
CA LEU A 6 15.17 -20.43 -4.83
C LEU A 6 16.23 -20.17 -3.74
N HIS A 7 15.84 -20.22 -2.49
CA HIS A 7 16.66 -19.93 -1.30
C HIS A 7 17.21 -18.49 -1.21
N SER A 8 16.72 -17.55 -2.03
CA SER A 8 17.08 -16.15 -1.86
C SER A 8 16.24 -15.50 -0.76
N LYS A 9 16.74 -14.37 -0.22
CA LYS A 9 16.00 -13.54 0.74
C LYS A 9 15.03 -12.54 0.07
N THR A 10 14.82 -12.70 -1.24
CA THR A 10 13.99 -11.79 -2.07
C THR A 10 12.94 -12.58 -2.85
N PRO A 11 11.98 -13.21 -2.16
CA PRO A 11 10.85 -13.87 -2.80
C PRO A 11 9.97 -12.89 -3.57
N GLY A 12 9.02 -13.39 -4.35
CA GLY A 12 8.09 -12.56 -5.12
C GLY A 12 7.07 -11.80 -4.25
N HIS A 13 6.75 -12.33 -3.08
CA HIS A 13 5.92 -11.72 -2.04
C HIS A 13 6.65 -11.80 -0.70
N PRO A 14 6.29 -10.99 0.31
CA PRO A 14 6.82 -11.15 1.65
C PRO A 14 6.53 -12.55 2.20
N GLU A 15 7.58 -13.24 2.68
CA GLU A 15 7.51 -14.59 3.21
C GLU A 15 8.17 -14.65 4.60
N ILE A 16 7.55 -15.40 5.52
CA ILE A 16 8.00 -15.48 6.92
C ILE A 16 9.40 -16.10 7.10
N GLU A 17 9.89 -16.82 6.09
CA GLU A 17 11.25 -17.35 6.07
C GLU A 17 12.31 -16.25 5.89
N THR A 18 11.90 -15.06 5.44
CA THR A 18 12.79 -13.91 5.31
C THR A 18 12.96 -13.22 6.66
N PRO A 19 14.19 -13.11 7.21
CA PRO A 19 14.40 -12.47 8.50
C PRO A 19 13.82 -11.04 8.55
N GLY A 20 12.99 -10.77 9.57
CA GLY A 20 12.29 -9.50 9.75
C GLY A 20 10.92 -9.43 9.10
N VAL A 21 10.47 -10.49 8.42
CA VAL A 21 9.09 -10.63 7.92
C VAL A 21 8.30 -11.48 8.90
N GLU A 22 7.23 -10.92 9.45
CA GLU A 22 6.39 -11.56 10.47
C GLU A 22 5.08 -12.11 9.91
N ILE A 23 4.66 -11.63 8.74
CA ILE A 23 3.49 -12.15 8.01
C ILE A 23 3.80 -12.32 6.53
N ALA A 24 3.32 -13.39 5.93
CA ALA A 24 3.31 -13.55 4.48
C ALA A 24 2.11 -12.81 3.89
N THR A 25 2.33 -12.09 2.80
CA THR A 25 1.28 -11.45 2.00
C THR A 25 1.44 -11.82 0.53
N GLY A 26 0.43 -11.55 -0.29
CA GLY A 26 0.38 -11.92 -1.71
C GLY A 26 -1.06 -12.14 -2.14
N PRO A 27 -1.87 -12.93 -1.40
CA PRO A 27 -3.32 -12.92 -1.61
C PRO A 27 -3.88 -11.52 -1.36
N LEU A 28 -4.53 -10.94 -2.39
CA LEU A 28 -4.99 -9.56 -2.40
C LEU A 28 -5.93 -9.25 -1.20
N GLY A 29 -5.79 -8.06 -0.65
CA GLY A 29 -6.58 -7.56 0.49
C GLY A 29 -6.20 -8.12 1.86
N GLN A 30 -5.49 -9.24 1.93
CA GLN A 30 -5.13 -9.87 3.23
C GLN A 30 -4.18 -8.97 4.03
N GLY A 31 -3.20 -8.34 3.38
CA GLY A 31 -2.30 -7.39 4.01
C GLY A 31 -3.03 -6.19 4.61
N VAL A 32 -4.04 -5.67 3.93
CA VAL A 32 -4.89 -4.56 4.42
C VAL A 32 -5.62 -4.98 5.71
N ALA A 33 -6.24 -6.16 5.71
CA ALA A 33 -6.94 -6.68 6.89
C ALA A 33 -5.99 -6.95 8.06
N ASN A 34 -4.80 -7.50 7.81
CA ASN A 34 -3.76 -7.68 8.82
C ASN A 34 -3.32 -6.35 9.43
N ALA A 35 -3.12 -5.30 8.62
CA ALA A 35 -2.75 -3.98 9.10
C ALA A 35 -3.82 -3.39 10.05
N VAL A 36 -5.11 -3.58 9.74
CA VAL A 36 -6.20 -3.21 10.65
C VAL A 36 -6.10 -3.98 11.96
N GLY A 37 -5.85 -5.30 11.90
CA GLY A 37 -5.65 -6.13 13.09
C GLY A 37 -4.47 -5.67 13.95
N PHE A 38 -3.33 -5.36 13.34
CA PHE A 38 -2.16 -4.79 14.06
C PHE A 38 -2.47 -3.44 14.70
N ALA A 39 -3.19 -2.56 13.99
CA ALA A 39 -3.58 -1.27 14.54
C ALA A 39 -4.52 -1.43 15.76
N MET A 40 -5.47 -2.36 15.72
CA MET A 40 -6.33 -2.69 16.85
C MET A 40 -5.54 -3.27 18.02
N ALA A 41 -4.62 -4.20 17.76
CA ALA A 41 -3.76 -4.80 18.78
C ALA A 41 -2.87 -3.74 19.45
N ALA A 42 -2.27 -2.82 18.68
CA ALA A 42 -1.49 -1.72 19.20
C ALA A 42 -2.33 -0.80 20.08
N LYS A 43 -3.58 -0.46 19.71
CA LYS A 43 -4.49 0.32 20.57
C LYS A 43 -4.85 -0.40 21.86
N SER A 44 -5.08 -1.70 21.79
CA SER A 44 -5.35 -2.53 22.98
C SER A 44 -4.14 -2.55 23.91
N ALA A 45 -2.94 -2.74 23.36
CA ALA A 45 -1.69 -2.69 24.12
C ALA A 45 -1.43 -1.29 24.71
N GLN A 46 -1.71 -0.22 23.98
CA GLN A 46 -1.61 1.16 24.47
C GLN A 46 -2.51 1.42 25.68
N ASN A 47 -3.75 0.89 25.64
CA ASN A 47 -4.67 1.02 26.79
C ASN A 47 -4.19 0.28 28.04
N LEU A 48 -3.44 -0.81 27.87
CA LEU A 48 -2.90 -1.59 29.00
C LEU A 48 -1.57 -1.07 29.53
N LEU A 49 -0.68 -0.61 28.64
CA LEU A 49 0.71 -0.30 28.96
C LEU A 49 1.00 1.20 28.97
N GLY A 50 0.09 2.02 28.44
CA GLY A 50 0.24 3.46 28.31
C GLY A 50 0.83 3.91 26.98
N SER A 51 0.52 5.16 26.61
CA SER A 51 0.98 5.79 25.36
C SER A 51 2.48 6.07 25.33
N ASP A 52 3.13 6.14 26.48
CA ASP A 52 4.59 6.34 26.58
C ASP A 52 5.37 5.09 26.13
N ILE A 53 4.71 3.92 26.17
CA ILE A 53 5.28 2.64 25.77
C ILE A 53 4.81 2.24 24.36
N ILE A 54 3.52 2.39 24.09
CA ILE A 54 2.90 1.99 22.80
C ILE A 54 2.32 3.23 22.13
N ASN A 55 3.01 3.75 21.13
CA ASN A 55 2.59 4.95 20.38
C ASN A 55 2.87 4.89 18.88
N HIS A 56 3.24 3.71 18.36
CA HIS A 56 3.58 3.55 16.97
C HIS A 56 2.37 3.59 16.04
N LYS A 57 2.61 3.99 14.80
CA LYS A 57 1.67 3.87 13.68
C LYS A 57 1.90 2.56 12.94
N VAL A 58 0.83 2.02 12.37
CA VAL A 58 0.86 0.90 11.44
C VAL A 58 0.71 1.44 10.03
N TYR A 59 1.67 1.14 9.16
CA TYR A 59 1.64 1.55 7.76
C TYR A 59 1.33 0.33 6.89
N CYS A 60 0.39 0.49 5.97
CA CYS A 60 0.02 -0.52 4.98
C CYS A 60 0.24 0.05 3.58
N LEU A 61 0.99 -0.63 2.74
CA LEU A 61 1.10 -0.33 1.31
C LEU A 61 0.22 -1.31 0.55
N CYS A 62 -0.65 -0.81 -0.32
CA CYS A 62 -1.56 -1.62 -1.12
C CYS A 62 -1.72 -1.06 -2.54
N GLY A 63 -2.15 -1.90 -3.46
CA GLY A 63 -2.44 -1.52 -4.84
C GLY A 63 -3.93 -1.51 -5.16
N ASP A 64 -4.24 -1.28 -6.45
CA ASP A 64 -5.62 -1.25 -6.97
C ASP A 64 -6.36 -2.56 -6.68
N GLY A 65 -5.72 -3.70 -6.96
CA GLY A 65 -6.30 -5.03 -6.74
C GLY A 65 -6.65 -5.31 -5.27
N ASP A 66 -5.80 -4.89 -4.34
CA ASP A 66 -6.05 -5.05 -2.90
C ASP A 66 -7.33 -4.36 -2.47
N LEU A 67 -7.60 -3.16 -3.00
CA LEU A 67 -8.77 -2.37 -2.63
C LEU A 67 -10.07 -2.82 -3.31
N GLN A 68 -9.99 -3.69 -4.32
CA GLN A 68 -11.16 -4.33 -4.94
C GLN A 68 -11.66 -5.54 -4.14
N GLU A 69 -10.83 -6.11 -3.28
CA GLU A 69 -11.20 -7.27 -2.47
C GLU A 69 -12.23 -6.93 -1.38
N GLY A 70 -13.23 -7.81 -1.19
CA GLY A 70 -14.28 -7.64 -0.18
C GLY A 70 -13.74 -7.47 1.24
N ILE A 71 -12.68 -8.21 1.60
CA ILE A 71 -12.05 -8.10 2.91
C ILE A 71 -11.48 -6.72 3.19
N SER A 72 -11.01 -6.00 2.17
CA SER A 72 -10.52 -4.63 2.32
C SER A 72 -11.66 -3.67 2.71
N TYR A 73 -12.87 -3.87 2.15
CA TYR A 73 -14.06 -3.09 2.51
C TYR A 73 -14.44 -3.31 3.98
N GLU A 74 -14.52 -4.59 4.38
CA GLU A 74 -14.91 -4.97 5.75
C GLU A 74 -13.90 -4.48 6.77
N ALA A 75 -12.61 -4.69 6.52
CA ALA A 75 -11.53 -4.27 7.40
C ALA A 75 -11.47 -2.75 7.54
N CYS A 76 -11.57 -1.99 6.44
CA CYS A 76 -11.55 -0.54 6.48
C CYS A 76 -12.80 0.05 7.17
N ALA A 77 -13.98 -0.54 6.97
CA ALA A 77 -15.18 -0.15 7.72
C ALA A 77 -14.98 -0.34 9.24
N LEU A 78 -14.36 -1.44 9.65
CA LEU A 78 -14.01 -1.71 11.05
C LEU A 78 -12.99 -0.69 11.57
N ALA A 79 -11.97 -0.36 10.80
CA ALA A 79 -10.96 0.64 11.16
C ALA A 79 -11.57 2.02 11.41
N GLY A 80 -12.47 2.47 10.53
CA GLY A 80 -13.20 3.72 10.70
C GLY A 80 -14.13 3.69 11.91
N LYS A 81 -14.88 2.59 12.10
CA LYS A 81 -15.76 2.40 13.27
C LYS A 81 -15.03 2.54 14.60
N HIS A 82 -13.80 2.03 14.69
CA HIS A 82 -12.97 2.08 15.89
C HIS A 82 -12.04 3.28 15.94
N ASN A 83 -12.13 4.17 14.93
CA ASN A 83 -11.30 5.37 14.84
C ASN A 83 -9.80 5.06 15.05
N LEU A 84 -9.28 4.09 14.28
CA LEU A 84 -7.89 3.64 14.41
C LEU A 84 -6.92 4.70 13.87
N ASP A 85 -6.72 5.77 14.63
CA ASP A 85 -5.85 6.90 14.28
C ASP A 85 -4.38 6.52 14.11
N ASN A 86 -4.00 5.32 14.55
CA ASN A 86 -2.69 4.73 14.37
C ASN A 86 -2.53 3.92 13.07
N LEU A 87 -3.57 3.84 12.21
CA LEU A 87 -3.52 3.18 10.91
C LEU A 87 -3.31 4.21 9.79
N VAL A 88 -2.32 3.96 8.94
CA VAL A 88 -2.03 4.72 7.72
C VAL A 88 -1.98 3.75 6.55
N ILE A 89 -2.88 3.91 5.60
CA ILE A 89 -2.88 3.14 4.35
C ILE A 89 -2.31 4.03 3.24
N ILE A 90 -1.33 3.51 2.52
CA ILE A 90 -0.74 4.15 1.34
C ILE A 90 -1.19 3.35 0.13
N TYR A 91 -2.04 3.93 -0.68
CA TYR A 91 -2.58 3.31 -1.86
C TYR A 91 -1.78 3.75 -3.09
N ASP A 92 -1.05 2.83 -3.70
CA ASP A 92 -0.38 2.98 -4.99
C ASP A 92 -1.44 2.95 -6.11
N SER A 93 -1.93 4.14 -6.46
CA SER A 93 -2.99 4.33 -7.45
C SER A 93 -2.38 4.50 -8.84
N ASN A 94 -2.03 3.41 -9.48
CA ASN A 94 -1.46 3.41 -10.83
C ASN A 94 -2.49 3.04 -11.92
N GLU A 95 -3.72 2.67 -11.53
CA GLU A 95 -4.83 2.33 -12.41
C GLU A 95 -4.60 1.07 -13.27
N ILE A 96 -3.64 0.22 -12.89
CA ILE A 96 -3.28 -0.99 -13.64
C ILE A 96 -3.43 -2.22 -12.74
N THR A 97 -4.06 -3.25 -13.29
CA THR A 97 -4.11 -4.61 -12.75
C THR A 97 -3.39 -5.57 -13.70
N ILE A 98 -3.36 -6.87 -13.36
CA ILE A 98 -2.72 -7.91 -14.17
C ILE A 98 -3.29 -7.92 -15.60
N GLU A 99 -4.60 -7.77 -15.76
CA GLU A 99 -5.31 -7.91 -17.05
C GLU A 99 -5.48 -6.59 -17.80
N GLY A 100 -5.08 -5.45 -17.22
CA GLY A 100 -5.20 -4.15 -17.86
C GLY A 100 -5.61 -3.03 -16.93
N ASP A 101 -6.23 -2.01 -17.51
CA ASP A 101 -6.72 -0.83 -16.77
C ASP A 101 -7.83 -1.20 -15.80
N THR A 102 -7.83 -0.57 -14.63
CA THR A 102 -8.84 -0.81 -13.59
C THR A 102 -10.26 -0.53 -14.04
N ASN A 103 -10.49 0.38 -15.00
CA ASN A 103 -11.81 0.73 -15.48
C ASN A 103 -12.53 -0.43 -16.21
N ILE A 104 -11.84 -1.50 -16.55
CA ILE A 104 -12.44 -2.72 -17.13
C ILE A 104 -13.43 -3.35 -16.13
N ALA A 105 -13.10 -3.30 -14.82
CA ALA A 105 -13.87 -3.99 -13.79
C ALA A 105 -14.25 -3.11 -12.59
N TRP A 106 -13.74 -1.90 -12.48
CA TRP A 106 -13.87 -1.08 -11.29
C TRP A 106 -14.09 0.40 -11.64
N ALA A 107 -15.18 0.99 -11.16
CA ALA A 107 -15.58 2.37 -11.42
C ALA A 107 -15.80 3.18 -10.13
N GLU A 108 -15.20 2.74 -9.03
CA GLU A 108 -15.43 3.33 -7.72
C GLU A 108 -14.55 4.56 -7.46
N ASP A 109 -15.07 5.58 -6.78
CA ASP A 109 -14.25 6.63 -6.19
C ASP A 109 -13.75 6.19 -4.80
N VAL A 110 -12.50 5.74 -4.76
CA VAL A 110 -11.83 5.27 -3.54
C VAL A 110 -11.82 6.35 -2.45
N LYS A 111 -11.63 7.62 -2.81
CA LYS A 111 -11.64 8.71 -1.84
C LYS A 111 -12.98 8.78 -1.13
N VAL A 112 -14.07 8.82 -1.88
CA VAL A 112 -15.43 8.92 -1.34
C VAL A 112 -15.74 7.71 -0.45
N ARG A 113 -15.36 6.51 -0.88
CA ARG A 113 -15.54 5.29 -0.07
C ARG A 113 -14.85 5.38 1.28
N PHE A 114 -13.57 5.74 1.30
CA PHE A 114 -12.81 5.82 2.54
C PHE A 114 -13.27 6.96 3.45
N GLU A 115 -13.65 8.11 2.89
CA GLU A 115 -14.29 9.19 3.66
C GLU A 115 -15.61 8.71 4.30
N ALA A 116 -16.44 7.98 3.56
CA ALA A 116 -17.68 7.38 4.09
C ALA A 116 -17.40 6.32 5.18
N ALA A 117 -16.28 5.59 5.07
CA ALA A 117 -15.82 4.66 6.10
C ALA A 117 -15.20 5.35 7.32
N GLY A 118 -15.06 6.67 7.33
CA GLY A 118 -14.55 7.43 8.49
C GLY A 118 -13.05 7.73 8.47
N PHE A 119 -12.38 7.54 7.33
CA PHE A 119 -10.98 7.93 7.15
C PHE A 119 -10.83 9.42 6.84
N GLU A 120 -9.69 9.99 7.21
CA GLU A 120 -9.16 11.16 6.51
C GLU A 120 -8.42 10.71 5.25
N VAL A 121 -8.53 11.48 4.15
CA VAL A 121 -7.96 11.09 2.86
C VAL A 121 -7.15 12.25 2.27
N ALA A 122 -5.92 11.94 1.82
CA ALA A 122 -5.13 12.84 0.97
C ALA A 122 -4.89 12.21 -0.40
N LYS A 123 -4.77 13.05 -1.42
CA LYS A 123 -4.28 12.66 -2.75
C LYS A 123 -2.96 13.37 -3.00
N ILE A 124 -1.96 12.64 -3.47
CA ILE A 124 -0.61 13.15 -3.73
C ILE A 124 -0.10 12.64 -5.08
N ASP A 125 0.86 13.34 -5.65
CA ASP A 125 1.74 12.78 -6.68
C ASP A 125 2.71 11.79 -6.00
N GLY A 126 2.53 10.50 -6.24
CA GLY A 126 3.36 9.43 -5.70
C GLY A 126 4.79 9.39 -6.27
N HIS A 127 5.13 10.30 -7.18
CA HIS A 127 6.48 10.52 -7.69
C HIS A 127 7.13 11.81 -7.17
N SER A 128 6.41 12.61 -6.37
CA SER A 128 6.92 13.81 -5.71
C SER A 128 7.41 13.47 -4.30
N TYR A 129 8.73 13.51 -4.09
CA TYR A 129 9.31 13.27 -2.76
C TYR A 129 8.80 14.26 -1.71
N ASP A 130 8.58 15.52 -2.09
CA ASP A 130 8.09 16.56 -1.18
C ASP A 130 6.65 16.27 -0.73
N GLU A 131 5.78 15.85 -1.65
CA GLU A 131 4.39 15.50 -1.32
C GLU A 131 4.30 14.23 -0.47
N ILE A 132 5.13 13.23 -0.78
CA ILE A 132 5.24 12.00 0.03
C ILE A 132 5.68 12.34 1.45
N GLU A 133 6.76 13.12 1.59
CA GLU A 133 7.27 13.52 2.91
C GLU A 133 6.23 14.31 3.70
N PHE A 134 5.55 15.25 3.03
CA PHE A 134 4.49 16.04 3.65
C PHE A 134 3.35 15.16 4.15
N ALA A 135 2.83 14.25 3.31
CA ALA A 135 1.74 13.35 3.69
C ALA A 135 2.11 12.42 4.85
N LEU A 136 3.35 11.91 4.87
CA LEU A 136 3.85 11.07 5.97
C LEU A 136 4.05 11.86 7.28
N LYS A 137 4.45 13.12 7.20
CA LYS A 137 4.50 14.02 8.37
C LYS A 137 3.11 14.29 8.93
N GLU A 138 2.15 14.60 8.06
CA GLU A 138 0.75 14.80 8.42
C GLU A 138 0.14 13.55 9.07
N ALA A 139 0.47 12.35 8.58
CA ALA A 139 -0.03 11.10 9.13
C ALA A 139 0.24 10.93 10.63
N LYS A 140 1.34 11.51 11.14
CA LYS A 140 1.71 11.43 12.56
C LYS A 140 0.69 12.13 13.47
N ASN A 141 0.04 13.18 12.97
CA ASN A 141 -0.86 14.06 13.71
C ASN A 141 -2.34 13.74 13.49
N LYS A 142 -2.66 12.75 12.66
CA LYS A 142 -4.05 12.37 12.37
C LYS A 142 -4.73 11.75 13.58
N THR A 143 -6.01 12.08 13.73
CA THR A 143 -6.88 11.59 14.81
C THR A 143 -7.90 10.56 14.34
N LYS A 144 -7.84 10.21 13.05
CA LYS A 144 -8.62 9.16 12.39
C LYS A 144 -7.70 8.27 11.57
N PRO A 145 -8.14 7.07 11.16
CA PRO A 145 -7.37 6.31 10.18
C PRO A 145 -7.17 7.15 8.92
N TYR A 146 -6.00 7.02 8.31
CA TYR A 146 -5.59 7.90 7.23
C TYR A 146 -5.27 7.12 5.97
N LEU A 147 -5.85 7.54 4.84
CA LEU A 147 -5.53 7.03 3.52
C LEU A 147 -4.74 8.09 2.74
N ILE A 148 -3.60 7.69 2.22
CA ILE A 148 -2.81 8.46 1.26
C ILE A 148 -2.98 7.82 -0.11
N ILE A 149 -3.70 8.45 -1.02
CA ILE A 149 -3.82 8.03 -2.41
C ILE A 149 -2.65 8.61 -3.17
N ALA A 150 -1.64 7.79 -3.41
CA ALA A 150 -0.44 8.17 -4.15
C ALA A 150 -0.66 7.85 -5.64
N LYS A 151 -0.90 8.86 -6.47
CA LYS A 151 -1.02 8.69 -7.91
C LYS A 151 0.35 8.40 -8.50
N THR A 152 0.48 7.25 -9.13
CA THR A 152 1.74 6.79 -9.73
C THR A 152 1.54 6.33 -11.17
N LYS A 153 2.64 5.96 -11.79
CA LYS A 153 2.67 5.21 -13.04
C LYS A 153 3.48 3.94 -12.83
N ILE A 154 2.89 2.79 -13.14
CA ILE A 154 3.62 1.52 -13.12
C ILE A 154 4.83 1.61 -14.05
N ALA A 155 5.96 1.02 -13.63
CA ALA A 155 7.23 1.01 -14.37
C ALA A 155 7.68 2.40 -14.86
N LYS A 156 7.51 3.46 -14.06
CA LYS A 156 7.97 4.80 -14.41
C LYS A 156 9.44 4.81 -14.83
N GLY A 157 9.73 5.43 -15.96
CA GLY A 157 11.07 5.46 -16.57
C GLY A 157 11.41 4.27 -17.45
N ALA A 158 10.50 3.31 -17.64
CA ALA A 158 10.72 2.12 -18.46
C ALA A 158 10.33 2.29 -19.96
N GLY A 159 10.31 3.52 -20.46
CA GLY A 159 9.99 3.82 -21.86
C GLY A 159 8.58 3.35 -22.26
N GLU A 160 8.48 2.52 -23.27
CA GLU A 160 7.18 2.03 -23.78
C GLU A 160 6.42 1.13 -22.79
N LEU A 161 7.10 0.58 -21.78
CA LEU A 161 6.46 -0.22 -20.72
C LEU A 161 5.90 0.65 -19.60
N GLU A 162 6.22 1.94 -19.55
CA GLU A 162 5.66 2.86 -18.56
C GLU A 162 4.14 2.97 -18.73
N GLY A 163 3.41 2.73 -17.63
CA GLY A 163 1.95 2.76 -17.62
C GLY A 163 1.28 1.52 -18.24
N SER A 164 2.05 0.51 -18.64
CA SER A 164 1.53 -0.69 -19.28
C SER A 164 1.30 -1.82 -18.26
N HIS A 165 0.18 -2.56 -18.42
CA HIS A 165 -0.08 -3.78 -17.65
C HIS A 165 0.96 -4.89 -17.93
N HIS A 166 1.66 -4.86 -19.06
CA HIS A 166 2.75 -5.79 -19.34
C HIS A 166 3.93 -5.67 -18.36
N ALA A 167 4.03 -4.56 -17.64
CA ALA A 167 5.03 -4.39 -16.57
C ALA A 167 4.57 -4.97 -15.22
N HIS A 168 3.30 -5.36 -15.08
CA HIS A 168 2.75 -5.86 -13.82
C HIS A 168 3.33 -7.24 -13.48
N GLY A 169 4.20 -7.29 -12.48
CA GLY A 169 4.83 -8.54 -12.01
C GLY A 169 5.75 -9.22 -13.03
N ALA A 170 6.07 -8.58 -14.14
CA ALA A 170 6.90 -9.10 -15.22
C ALA A 170 8.30 -8.43 -15.23
N PRO A 171 9.36 -9.16 -15.62
CA PRO A 171 10.68 -8.56 -15.78
C PRO A 171 10.69 -7.61 -17.00
N LEU A 172 11.22 -6.41 -16.81
CA LEU A 172 11.29 -5.38 -17.86
C LEU A 172 12.32 -5.71 -18.99
N GLY A 173 13.23 -6.64 -18.74
CA GLY A 173 14.32 -6.96 -19.66
C GLY A 173 15.57 -6.08 -19.47
N ALA A 174 16.72 -6.62 -19.90
CA ALA A 174 18.00 -5.99 -19.65
C ALA A 174 18.18 -4.65 -20.39
N GLU A 175 17.66 -4.53 -21.59
CA GLU A 175 17.76 -3.33 -22.41
C GLU A 175 16.95 -2.16 -21.81
N VAL A 176 15.68 -2.42 -21.45
CA VAL A 176 14.80 -1.41 -20.81
C VAL A 176 15.43 -0.92 -19.51
N ILE A 177 15.96 -1.85 -18.68
CA ILE A 177 16.64 -1.50 -17.43
C ILE A 177 17.90 -0.65 -17.68
N ALA A 178 18.69 -0.98 -18.72
CA ALA A 178 19.88 -0.20 -19.06
C ALA A 178 19.50 1.23 -19.48
N ASN A 179 18.50 1.37 -20.34
CA ASN A 179 18.00 2.67 -20.80
C ASN A 179 17.42 3.51 -19.65
N ALA A 180 16.60 2.90 -18.79
CA ALA A 180 16.06 3.58 -17.62
C ALA A 180 17.15 4.10 -16.67
N LYS A 181 18.22 3.33 -16.44
CA LYS A 181 19.37 3.76 -15.63
C LYS A 181 20.20 4.89 -16.25
N GLN A 182 20.18 5.03 -17.57
CA GLN A 182 20.88 6.16 -18.23
C GLN A 182 20.06 7.45 -18.19
N ALA A 183 18.73 7.32 -18.07
CA ALA A 183 17.83 8.46 -18.03
C ALA A 183 17.59 9.02 -16.61
N ALA A 184 17.95 8.25 -15.57
CA ALA A 184 17.83 8.63 -14.16
C ALA A 184 19.08 9.35 -13.64
#